data_935da0f3d48290254d45018464862921
#
_entry.id   935da0f3d48290254d45018464862921
#
_cell.length_a   1.000
_cell.length_b   1.000
_cell.length_c   1.000
_cell.angle_alpha   90.00
_cell.angle_beta   90.00
_cell.angle_gamma   90.00
#
_symmetry.space_group_name_H-M   'P 1'
#
loop_
_entity.id
_entity.type
_entity.pdbx_description
1 polymer ?
#
loop_
_entity_poly.entity_id
_entity_poly.type
_entity_poly.pdbx_seq_one_letter_code
_entity_poly.pdbx_strand_id
1 'polypeptide(L)'
;DGISSVCKMADYAYAEVIPVNIGIAADCLPDGTDVNSYPGLLNRRIMAGTKNFLKEPAMSEEQLTQAVYTGMNVVKSCKEQGYQLLATGEMGIGNTTTSTALACILLDLNPQEVTGRGAGLDNAGLKRKTEVIAEAQRLYTKYKKNPLCLLQQIGGLDIAGLVGVFLGGALYRIPVIVDGVISAVAALIAVSVFPAARDFIIASHQGKE
;
A
#
# COMPACT_ATOMS: atom_id res chain seq x y z
N ASP A 1 -15.43 10.94 -10.48
CA ASP A 1 -15.94 12.29 -10.80
C ASP A 1 -14.91 13.22 -11.46
N GLY A 2 -13.62 12.80 -11.60
CA GLY A 2 -12.58 13.60 -12.25
C GLY A 2 -12.16 14.88 -11.52
N ILE A 3 -12.66 15.11 -10.28
CA ILE A 3 -12.42 16.35 -9.52
C ILE A 3 -11.26 16.25 -8.53
N SER A 4 -10.82 15.04 -8.20
CA SER A 4 -9.70 14.87 -7.26
C SER A 4 -8.38 15.40 -7.82
N SER A 5 -7.45 15.76 -6.94
CA SER A 5 -6.12 16.23 -7.36
C SER A 5 -5.42 15.23 -8.27
N VAL A 6 -5.49 13.93 -7.96
CA VAL A 6 -4.87 12.89 -8.77
C VAL A 6 -5.47 12.83 -10.18
N CYS A 7 -6.78 12.98 -10.35
CA CYS A 7 -7.40 13.00 -11.68
C CYS A 7 -6.94 14.22 -12.49
N LYS A 8 -6.92 15.41 -11.88
CA LYS A 8 -6.44 16.63 -12.56
C LYS A 8 -4.95 16.55 -12.94
N MET A 9 -4.13 15.96 -12.08
CA MET A 9 -2.71 15.76 -12.38
C MET A 9 -2.51 14.73 -13.49
N ALA A 10 -3.31 13.66 -13.48
CA ALA A 10 -3.29 12.64 -14.51
C ALA A 10 -3.71 13.20 -15.86
N ASP A 11 -4.80 13.99 -15.93
CA ASP A 11 -5.23 14.68 -17.15
C ASP A 11 -4.10 15.56 -17.71
N TYR A 12 -3.42 16.31 -16.84
CA TYR A 12 -2.30 17.15 -17.25
C TYR A 12 -1.09 16.35 -17.76
N ALA A 13 -0.88 15.17 -17.21
CA ALA A 13 0.20 14.26 -17.59
C ALA A 13 -0.19 13.31 -18.75
N TYR A 14 -1.39 13.44 -19.31
CA TYR A 14 -1.96 12.48 -20.27
C TYR A 14 -1.92 11.03 -19.77
N ALA A 15 -2.16 10.85 -18.49
CA ALA A 15 -2.20 9.55 -17.82
C ALA A 15 -3.64 9.18 -17.44
N GLU A 16 -3.90 7.89 -17.35
CA GLU A 16 -5.18 7.36 -16.90
C GLU A 16 -5.11 6.94 -15.43
N VAL A 17 -6.17 7.21 -14.67
CA VAL A 17 -6.30 6.79 -13.27
C VAL A 17 -7.12 5.51 -13.22
N ILE A 18 -6.54 4.46 -12.66
CA ILE A 18 -7.17 3.15 -12.46
C ILE A 18 -7.41 2.95 -10.95
N PRO A 19 -8.56 3.36 -10.41
CA PRO A 19 -8.85 3.20 -9.00
C PRO A 19 -9.23 1.75 -8.69
N VAL A 20 -8.65 1.19 -7.62
CA VAL A 20 -8.89 -0.18 -7.18
C VAL A 20 -9.37 -0.19 -5.74
N ASN A 21 -10.59 -0.68 -5.50
CA ASN A 21 -11.03 -1.01 -4.14
C ASN A 21 -10.52 -2.40 -3.78
N ILE A 22 -9.56 -2.48 -2.88
CA ILE A 22 -9.00 -3.76 -2.41
C ILE A 22 -9.47 -4.12 -0.99
N GLY A 23 -9.99 -3.13 -0.25
CA GLY A 23 -10.40 -3.37 1.13
C GLY A 23 -10.93 -2.14 1.86
N ILE A 24 -11.67 -1.26 1.21
CA ILE A 24 -12.34 -0.13 1.87
C ILE A 24 -13.29 -0.69 2.93
N ALA A 25 -13.22 -0.15 4.16
CA ALA A 25 -14.03 -0.63 5.27
C ALA A 25 -15.51 -0.23 5.12
N ALA A 26 -15.79 0.95 4.56
CA ALA A 26 -17.16 1.42 4.33
C ALA A 26 -17.85 0.64 3.21
N ASP A 27 -19.16 0.40 3.37
CA ASP A 27 -19.99 -0.23 2.34
C ASP A 27 -20.64 0.82 1.43
N CYS A 28 -20.93 2.01 1.97
CA CYS A 28 -21.53 3.11 1.25
C CYS A 28 -20.73 4.41 1.44
N LEU A 29 -20.78 5.26 0.42
CA LEU A 29 -20.32 6.65 0.50
C LEU A 29 -21.29 7.50 1.35
N PRO A 30 -20.90 8.73 1.78
CA PRO A 30 -21.76 9.60 2.56
C PRO A 30 -23.10 9.95 1.89
N ASP A 31 -23.17 9.89 0.57
CA ASP A 31 -24.40 10.11 -0.23
C ASP A 31 -25.26 8.84 -0.36
N GLY A 32 -24.88 7.73 0.26
CA GLY A 32 -25.58 6.45 0.18
C GLY A 32 -25.20 5.58 -1.02
N THR A 33 -24.31 6.02 -1.88
CA THR A 33 -23.86 5.22 -3.03
C THR A 33 -23.07 4.00 -2.54
N ASP A 34 -23.42 2.81 -3.02
CA ASP A 34 -22.65 1.60 -2.76
C ASP A 34 -21.25 1.74 -3.37
N VAL A 35 -20.22 1.65 -2.52
CA VAL A 35 -18.81 1.76 -2.95
C VAL A 35 -18.48 0.75 -4.05
N ASN A 36 -19.11 -0.42 -4.03
CA ASN A 36 -18.82 -1.49 -4.99
C ASN A 36 -19.43 -1.25 -6.39
N SER A 37 -20.38 -0.33 -6.50
CA SER A 37 -21.07 0.00 -7.76
C SER A 37 -20.54 1.27 -8.42
N TYR A 38 -19.49 1.90 -7.87
CA TYR A 38 -18.98 3.18 -8.38
C TYR A 38 -18.41 3.03 -9.81
N PRO A 39 -18.86 3.83 -10.78
CA PRO A 39 -18.41 3.72 -12.17
C PRO A 39 -16.89 3.95 -12.29
N GLY A 40 -16.20 3.08 -13.02
CA GLY A 40 -14.74 3.17 -13.22
C GLY A 40 -13.88 2.63 -12.07
N LEU A 41 -14.48 2.24 -10.94
CA LEU A 41 -13.77 1.59 -9.85
C LEU A 41 -13.61 0.09 -10.13
N LEU A 42 -12.38 -0.40 -10.11
CA LEU A 42 -12.12 -1.84 -10.10
C LEU A 42 -12.40 -2.39 -8.70
N ASN A 43 -13.57 -2.98 -8.52
CA ASN A 43 -13.89 -3.61 -7.25
C ASN A 43 -13.17 -4.96 -7.13
N ARG A 44 -12.22 -5.03 -6.21
CA ARG A 44 -11.43 -6.21 -5.84
C ARG A 44 -11.39 -6.38 -4.31
N ARG A 45 -12.44 -5.94 -3.63
CA ARG A 45 -12.54 -5.94 -2.17
C ARG A 45 -12.40 -7.35 -1.62
N ILE A 46 -11.39 -7.57 -0.79
CA ILE A 46 -11.07 -8.84 -0.14
C ILE A 46 -11.76 -8.92 1.22
N MET A 47 -11.68 -7.84 1.99
CA MET A 47 -12.36 -7.70 3.28
C MET A 47 -12.57 -6.22 3.60
N ALA A 48 -13.41 -5.92 4.60
CA ALA A 48 -13.72 -4.56 5.03
C ALA A 48 -12.67 -4.01 6.01
N GLY A 49 -11.51 -3.63 5.47
CA GLY A 49 -10.35 -3.24 6.28
C GLY A 49 -9.63 -4.44 6.91
N THR A 50 -8.41 -4.25 7.38
CA THR A 50 -7.65 -5.28 8.11
C THR A 50 -8.02 -5.32 9.58
N LYS A 51 -7.62 -6.38 10.27
CA LYS A 51 -7.77 -6.53 11.70
C LYS A 51 -6.75 -5.70 12.47
N ASN A 52 -6.96 -5.57 13.78
CA ASN A 52 -6.04 -4.86 14.65
C ASN A 52 -4.79 -5.71 14.92
N PHE A 53 -3.69 -5.36 14.29
CA PHE A 53 -2.43 -6.10 14.36
C PHE A 53 -1.79 -6.18 15.76
N LEU A 54 -2.23 -5.37 16.72
CA LEU A 54 -1.80 -5.54 18.12
C LEU A 54 -2.56 -6.69 18.84
N LYS A 55 -3.65 -7.21 18.25
CA LYS A 55 -4.48 -8.25 18.85
C LYS A 55 -4.39 -9.58 18.09
N GLU A 56 -4.32 -9.51 16.78
CA GLU A 56 -4.33 -10.67 15.89
C GLU A 56 -3.66 -10.29 14.54
N PRO A 57 -3.30 -11.25 13.69
CA PRO A 57 -2.78 -10.96 12.36
C PRO A 57 -3.71 -10.02 11.57
N ALA A 58 -3.14 -9.03 10.90
CA ALA A 58 -3.90 -8.05 10.12
C ALA A 58 -4.77 -8.71 9.03
N MET A 59 -4.28 -9.79 8.45
CA MET A 59 -4.99 -10.58 7.43
C MET A 59 -4.57 -12.05 7.47
N SER A 60 -5.38 -12.93 6.87
CA SER A 60 -4.99 -14.33 6.66
C SER A 60 -3.97 -14.46 5.51
N GLU A 61 -3.32 -15.62 5.40
CA GLU A 61 -2.43 -15.92 4.29
C GLU A 61 -3.16 -15.90 2.94
N GLU A 62 -4.39 -16.37 2.90
CA GLU A 62 -5.25 -16.33 1.72
C GLU A 62 -5.57 -14.89 1.31
N GLN A 63 -5.90 -14.02 2.27
CA GLN A 63 -6.20 -12.61 2.02
C GLN A 63 -4.96 -11.86 1.53
N LEU A 64 -3.78 -12.11 2.13
CA LEU A 64 -2.51 -11.59 1.64
C LEU A 64 -2.26 -12.02 0.19
N THR A 65 -2.39 -13.31 -0.08
CA THR A 65 -2.19 -13.89 -1.41
C THR A 65 -3.13 -13.25 -2.43
N GLN A 66 -4.42 -13.13 -2.11
CA GLN A 66 -5.41 -12.47 -2.97
C GLN A 66 -5.06 -11.00 -3.24
N ALA A 67 -4.59 -10.27 -2.22
CA ALA A 67 -4.20 -8.87 -2.38
C ALA A 67 -3.00 -8.71 -3.32
N VAL A 68 -1.96 -9.52 -3.13
CA VAL A 68 -0.77 -9.52 -4.01
C VAL A 68 -1.16 -9.91 -5.44
N TYR A 69 -1.94 -10.97 -5.63
CA TYR A 69 -2.41 -11.36 -6.96
C TYR A 69 -3.30 -10.29 -7.61
N THR A 70 -4.10 -9.57 -6.83
CA THR A 70 -4.90 -8.45 -7.35
C THR A 70 -3.99 -7.39 -7.98
N GLY A 71 -2.94 -6.97 -7.27
CA GLY A 71 -1.95 -6.02 -7.80
C GLY A 71 -1.27 -6.54 -9.07
N MET A 72 -0.81 -7.79 -9.07
CA MET A 72 -0.18 -8.40 -10.26
C MET A 72 -1.13 -8.46 -11.45
N ASN A 73 -2.40 -8.80 -11.23
CA ASN A 73 -3.41 -8.88 -12.30
C ASN A 73 -3.77 -7.51 -12.87
N VAL A 74 -3.78 -6.46 -12.06
CA VAL A 74 -3.94 -5.08 -12.55
C VAL A 74 -2.81 -4.73 -13.52
N VAL A 75 -1.56 -5.02 -13.15
CA VAL A 75 -0.39 -4.79 -14.03
C VAL A 75 -0.49 -5.62 -15.31
N LYS A 76 -0.91 -6.89 -15.21
CA LYS A 76 -1.15 -7.73 -16.39
C LYS A 76 -2.15 -7.09 -17.35
N SER A 77 -3.30 -6.66 -16.84
CA SER A 77 -4.32 -5.99 -17.64
C SER A 77 -3.81 -4.69 -18.27
N CYS A 78 -3.02 -3.90 -17.54
CA CYS A 78 -2.37 -2.71 -18.09
C CYS A 78 -1.43 -3.08 -19.26
N LYS A 79 -0.63 -4.15 -19.09
CA LYS A 79 0.26 -4.63 -20.17
C LYS A 79 -0.53 -5.04 -21.42
N GLU A 80 -1.61 -5.76 -21.26
CA GLU A 80 -2.48 -6.21 -22.36
C GLU A 80 -3.15 -5.04 -23.06
N GLN A 81 -3.41 -3.94 -22.35
CA GLN A 81 -3.95 -2.68 -22.91
C GLN A 81 -2.89 -1.77 -23.53
N GLY A 82 -1.60 -2.13 -23.46
CA GLY A 82 -0.53 -1.39 -24.11
C GLY A 82 0.16 -0.33 -23.24
N TYR A 83 -0.18 -0.25 -21.94
CA TYR A 83 0.55 0.65 -21.03
C TYR A 83 2.03 0.24 -20.92
N GLN A 84 2.92 1.22 -20.91
CA GLN A 84 4.36 1.01 -20.88
C GLN A 84 5.01 1.49 -19.58
N LEU A 85 4.30 2.29 -18.80
CA LEU A 85 4.75 2.86 -17.53
C LEU A 85 3.56 2.95 -16.59
N LEU A 86 3.76 2.58 -15.33
CA LEU A 86 2.75 2.73 -14.28
C LEU A 86 3.30 3.62 -13.16
N ALA A 87 2.41 4.31 -12.48
CA ALA A 87 2.71 5.00 -11.23
C ALA A 87 1.78 4.45 -10.13
N THR A 88 2.34 4.25 -8.94
CA THR A 88 1.56 3.84 -7.79
C THR A 88 0.93 5.04 -7.12
N GLY A 89 -0.16 4.82 -6.38
CA GLY A 89 -0.80 5.77 -5.51
C GLY A 89 -1.69 5.05 -4.51
N GLU A 90 -2.04 5.72 -3.44
CA GLU A 90 -2.97 5.23 -2.41
C GLU A 90 -3.66 6.42 -1.72
N MET A 91 -4.65 6.17 -0.88
CA MET A 91 -5.45 7.24 -0.28
C MET A 91 -4.82 7.87 0.97
N GLY A 92 -3.82 7.24 1.59
CA GLY A 92 -3.17 7.72 2.81
C GLY A 92 -4.02 7.63 4.08
N ILE A 93 -5.18 6.98 4.02
CA ILE A 93 -6.11 6.88 5.13
C ILE A 93 -6.03 5.49 5.76
N GLY A 94 -5.67 5.45 7.06
CA GLY A 94 -5.59 4.20 7.83
C GLY A 94 -4.32 3.37 7.59
N ASN A 95 -3.42 3.76 6.69
CA ASN A 95 -2.25 2.97 6.29
C ASN A 95 -0.90 3.53 6.78
N THR A 96 -0.84 4.78 7.25
CA THR A 96 0.44 5.38 7.68
C THR A 96 1.04 4.75 8.94
N THR A 97 0.21 4.26 9.89
CA THR A 97 0.71 3.53 11.07
C THR A 97 1.31 2.19 10.67
N THR A 98 0.61 1.47 9.82
CA THR A 98 0.99 0.17 9.28
C THR A 98 2.29 0.27 8.46
N SER A 99 2.38 1.20 7.53
CA SER A 99 3.59 1.39 6.70
C SER A 99 4.80 1.80 7.53
N THR A 100 4.63 2.70 8.51
CA THR A 100 5.72 3.08 9.41
C THR A 100 6.18 1.89 10.26
N ALA A 101 5.26 1.07 10.77
CA ALA A 101 5.62 -0.13 11.54
C ALA A 101 6.41 -1.15 10.69
N LEU A 102 5.98 -1.37 9.45
CA LEU A 102 6.71 -2.21 8.48
C LEU A 102 8.12 -1.66 8.22
N ALA A 103 8.25 -0.36 7.95
CA ALA A 103 9.54 0.30 7.72
C ALA A 103 10.47 0.18 8.94
N CYS A 104 9.96 0.45 10.15
CA CYS A 104 10.73 0.34 11.39
C CYS A 104 11.30 -1.06 11.58
N ILE A 105 10.52 -2.10 11.29
CA ILE A 105 10.99 -3.49 11.45
C ILE A 105 11.97 -3.87 10.35
N LEU A 106 11.66 -3.55 9.09
CA LEU A 106 12.49 -3.96 7.95
C LEU A 106 13.86 -3.26 7.93
N LEU A 107 13.90 -2.00 8.36
CA LEU A 107 15.10 -1.15 8.28
C LEU A 107 15.74 -0.87 9.64
N ASP A 108 15.26 -1.47 10.75
CA ASP A 108 15.72 -1.22 12.13
C ASP A 108 15.64 0.27 12.54
N LEU A 109 14.58 0.96 12.11
CA LEU A 109 14.40 2.37 12.43
C LEU A 109 13.80 2.56 13.82
N ASN A 110 14.15 3.69 14.45
CA ASN A 110 13.54 4.09 15.72
C ASN A 110 12.15 4.71 15.47
N PRO A 111 11.06 4.14 16.00
CA PRO A 111 9.71 4.70 15.81
C PRO A 111 9.57 6.16 16.22
N GLN A 112 10.33 6.63 17.22
CA GLN A 112 10.28 8.00 17.71
C GLN A 112 10.82 9.02 16.70
N GLU A 113 11.72 8.60 15.82
CA GLU A 113 12.37 9.46 14.84
C GLU A 113 11.60 9.54 13.52
N VAL A 114 10.88 8.45 13.17
CA VAL A 114 10.28 8.31 11.83
C VAL A 114 8.75 8.35 11.83
N THR A 115 8.11 8.46 13.00
CA THR A 115 6.65 8.51 13.04
C THR A 115 6.13 9.90 12.70
N GLY A 116 5.52 10.03 11.54
CA GLY A 116 4.86 11.25 11.09
C GLY A 116 3.41 11.37 11.58
N ARG A 117 2.84 12.58 11.45
CA ARG A 117 1.45 12.89 11.87
C ARG A 117 0.38 12.25 10.98
N GLY A 118 0.77 11.73 9.82
CA GLY A 118 -0.19 11.18 8.84
C GLY A 118 -1.23 12.23 8.43
N ALA A 119 -2.50 11.89 8.50
CA ALA A 119 -3.62 12.75 8.10
C ALA A 119 -3.92 13.89 9.11
N GLY A 120 -2.93 14.36 9.88
CA GLY A 120 -3.10 15.55 10.74
C GLY A 120 -3.37 15.23 12.22
N LEU A 121 -2.78 14.18 12.78
CA LEU A 121 -2.87 13.88 14.21
C LEU A 121 -2.35 15.03 15.07
N ASP A 122 -3.02 15.28 16.20
CA ASP A 122 -2.53 16.11 17.28
C ASP A 122 -1.35 15.44 18.04
N ASN A 123 -0.79 16.12 19.04
CA ASN A 123 0.34 15.59 19.79
C ASN A 123 0.00 14.30 20.58
N ALA A 124 -1.22 14.18 21.09
CA ALA A 124 -1.66 12.98 21.80
C ALA A 124 -1.84 11.79 20.83
N GLY A 125 -2.39 12.03 19.66
CA GLY A 125 -2.52 11.07 18.59
C GLY A 125 -1.17 10.61 18.04
N LEU A 126 -0.22 11.53 17.85
CA LEU A 126 1.14 11.21 17.43
C LEU A 126 1.86 10.33 18.46
N LYS A 127 1.77 10.68 19.74
CA LYS A 127 2.35 9.88 20.83
C LYS A 127 1.79 8.45 20.83
N ARG A 128 0.44 8.32 20.77
CA ARG A 128 -0.22 7.02 20.71
C ARG A 128 0.21 6.21 19.49
N LYS A 129 0.29 6.86 18.32
CA LYS A 129 0.76 6.21 17.08
C LYS A 129 2.18 5.68 17.25
N THR A 130 3.08 6.46 17.81
CA THR A 130 4.47 6.04 18.07
C THR A 130 4.54 4.86 19.05
N GLU A 131 3.74 4.87 20.10
CA GLU A 131 3.64 3.76 21.06
C GLU A 131 3.14 2.47 20.39
N VAL A 132 2.12 2.57 19.53
CA VAL A 132 1.60 1.43 18.74
C VAL A 132 2.66 0.86 17.81
N ILE A 133 3.44 1.71 17.13
CA ILE A 133 4.51 1.27 16.23
C ILE A 133 5.65 0.61 17.00
N ALA A 134 6.03 1.17 18.15
CA ALA A 134 7.06 0.58 19.01
C ALA A 134 6.63 -0.81 19.54
N GLU A 135 5.36 -0.95 19.92
CA GLU A 135 4.83 -2.24 20.36
C GLU A 135 4.78 -3.26 19.19
N ALA A 136 4.37 -2.82 18.00
CA ALA A 136 4.43 -3.66 16.81
C ALA A 136 5.87 -4.13 16.51
N GLN A 137 6.86 -3.24 16.60
CA GLN A 137 8.25 -3.58 16.40
C GLN A 137 8.70 -4.65 17.43
N ARG A 138 8.35 -4.49 18.70
CA ARG A 138 8.68 -5.46 19.75
C ARG A 138 8.07 -6.84 19.47
N LEU A 139 6.82 -6.92 19.02
CA LEU A 139 6.10 -8.17 18.80
C LEU A 139 6.52 -8.88 17.51
N TYR A 140 6.81 -8.14 16.45
CA TYR A 140 6.88 -8.66 15.09
C TYR A 140 8.28 -8.62 14.44
N THR A 141 9.32 -8.10 15.11
CA THR A 141 10.72 -8.15 14.61
C THR A 141 11.18 -9.57 14.28
N LYS A 142 10.66 -10.57 14.95
CA LYS A 142 10.93 -11.99 14.62
C LYS A 142 10.59 -12.39 13.18
N TYR A 143 9.68 -11.67 12.53
CA TYR A 143 9.29 -11.90 11.15
C TYR A 143 10.09 -11.07 10.12
N LYS A 144 11.06 -10.26 10.56
CA LYS A 144 11.86 -9.39 9.68
C LYS A 144 12.47 -10.12 8.48
N LYS A 145 12.91 -11.36 8.67
CA LYS A 145 13.52 -12.19 7.61
C LYS A 145 12.49 -12.81 6.64
N ASN A 146 11.21 -12.65 6.92
CA ASN A 146 10.13 -13.10 6.05
C ASN A 146 9.16 -11.93 5.80
N PRO A 147 9.46 -11.05 4.83
CA PRO A 147 8.70 -9.84 4.60
C PRO A 147 7.22 -10.07 4.27
N LEU A 148 6.87 -11.18 3.60
CA LEU A 148 5.47 -11.53 3.34
C LEU A 148 4.74 -11.95 4.62
N CYS A 149 5.37 -12.73 5.48
CA CYS A 149 4.80 -13.05 6.78
C CYS A 149 4.65 -11.79 7.65
N LEU A 150 5.65 -10.89 7.65
CA LEU A 150 5.54 -9.60 8.33
C LEU A 150 4.37 -8.78 7.79
N LEU A 151 4.22 -8.70 6.47
CA LEU A 151 3.10 -8.01 5.81
C LEU A 151 1.75 -8.61 6.21
N GLN A 152 1.64 -9.94 6.32
CA GLN A 152 0.45 -10.62 6.80
C GLN A 152 0.10 -10.22 8.23
N GLN A 153 1.10 -10.12 9.10
CA GLN A 153 0.90 -9.84 10.53
C GLN A 153 0.46 -8.39 10.79
N ILE A 154 1.11 -7.42 10.14
CA ILE A 154 0.92 -6.00 10.46
C ILE A 154 0.62 -5.13 9.24
N GLY A 155 0.46 -5.71 8.05
CA GLY A 155 0.28 -4.97 6.82
C GLY A 155 -1.13 -4.43 6.60
N GLY A 156 -1.28 -3.76 5.45
CA GLY A 156 -2.57 -3.33 4.90
C GLY A 156 -2.84 -4.03 3.57
N LEU A 157 -4.11 -4.18 3.19
CA LEU A 157 -4.48 -4.76 1.91
C LEU A 157 -3.98 -3.93 0.73
N ASP A 158 -3.98 -2.61 0.87
CA ASP A 158 -3.44 -1.66 -0.08
C ASP A 158 -1.93 -1.84 -0.27
N ILE A 159 -1.18 -1.95 0.83
CA ILE A 159 0.27 -2.22 0.78
C ILE A 159 0.53 -3.58 0.11
N ALA A 160 -0.25 -4.61 0.45
CA ALA A 160 -0.14 -5.94 -0.16
C ALA A 160 -0.46 -5.90 -1.66
N GLY A 161 -1.49 -5.16 -2.06
CA GLY A 161 -1.80 -4.91 -3.47
C GLY A 161 -0.68 -4.19 -4.20
N LEU A 162 -0.07 -3.17 -3.59
CA LEU A 162 1.08 -2.45 -4.14
C LEU A 162 2.32 -3.35 -4.25
N VAL A 163 2.58 -4.24 -3.29
CA VAL A 163 3.62 -5.29 -3.43
C VAL A 163 3.35 -6.10 -4.70
N GLY A 164 2.09 -6.49 -4.93
CA GLY A 164 1.68 -7.17 -6.15
C GLY A 164 1.92 -6.34 -7.41
N VAL A 165 1.69 -5.03 -7.38
CA VAL A 165 1.98 -4.12 -8.51
C VAL A 165 3.47 -4.12 -8.84
N PHE A 166 4.35 -4.01 -7.85
CA PHE A 166 5.81 -4.03 -8.09
C PHE A 166 6.31 -5.39 -8.58
N LEU A 167 5.80 -6.48 -8.03
CA LEU A 167 6.12 -7.83 -8.52
C LEU A 167 5.59 -8.06 -9.94
N GLY A 168 4.38 -7.59 -10.23
CA GLY A 168 3.77 -7.60 -11.57
C GLY A 168 4.55 -6.76 -12.56
N GLY A 169 5.07 -5.60 -12.13
CA GLY A 169 5.95 -4.75 -12.95
C GLY A 169 7.15 -5.52 -13.48
N ALA A 170 7.83 -6.26 -12.60
CA ALA A 170 8.94 -7.12 -12.98
C ALA A 170 8.50 -8.29 -13.87
N LEU A 171 7.41 -8.98 -13.51
CA LEU A 171 6.91 -10.14 -14.25
C LEU A 171 6.49 -9.79 -15.68
N TYR A 172 5.77 -8.69 -15.85
CA TYR A 172 5.24 -8.26 -17.15
C TYR A 172 6.11 -7.22 -17.85
N ARG A 173 7.26 -6.87 -17.25
CA ARG A 173 8.25 -5.92 -17.81
C ARG A 173 7.62 -4.55 -18.09
N ILE A 174 6.96 -3.99 -17.09
CA ILE A 174 6.48 -2.61 -17.08
C ILE A 174 7.15 -1.90 -15.91
N PRO A 175 7.89 -0.82 -16.12
CA PRO A 175 8.41 0.01 -15.04
C PRO A 175 7.29 0.61 -14.20
N VAL A 176 7.51 0.68 -12.89
CA VAL A 176 6.55 1.21 -11.92
C VAL A 176 7.21 2.33 -11.12
N ILE A 177 6.62 3.51 -11.16
CA ILE A 177 7.06 4.68 -10.39
C ILE A 177 6.53 4.56 -8.96
N VAL A 178 7.44 4.72 -7.99
CA VAL A 178 7.10 4.81 -6.57
C VAL A 178 6.61 6.22 -6.27
N ASP A 179 5.48 6.35 -5.61
CA ASP A 179 4.96 7.62 -5.12
C ASP A 179 5.60 8.01 -3.77
N GLY A 180 4.86 7.85 -2.67
CA GLY A 180 5.30 8.25 -1.33
C GLY A 180 5.84 7.08 -0.50
N VAL A 181 5.97 7.32 0.82
CA VAL A 181 6.55 6.37 1.79
C VAL A 181 5.80 5.03 1.83
N ILE A 182 4.48 5.04 1.67
CA ILE A 182 3.66 3.83 1.71
C ILE A 182 3.98 2.94 0.50
N SER A 183 4.04 3.53 -0.69
CA SER A 183 4.49 2.86 -1.91
C SER A 183 5.94 2.38 -1.81
N ALA A 184 6.82 3.17 -1.19
CA ALA A 184 8.23 2.80 -0.98
C ALA A 184 8.37 1.57 -0.08
N VAL A 185 7.57 1.47 0.98
CA VAL A 185 7.53 0.28 1.85
C VAL A 185 7.05 -0.96 1.08
N ALA A 186 6.04 -0.81 0.23
CA ALA A 186 5.59 -1.90 -0.63
C ALA A 186 6.68 -2.33 -1.64
N ALA A 187 7.38 -1.37 -2.25
CA ALA A 187 8.51 -1.63 -3.13
C ALA A 187 9.66 -2.35 -2.40
N LEU A 188 9.99 -1.92 -1.18
CA LEU A 188 11.00 -2.57 -0.33
C LEU A 188 10.65 -4.04 -0.06
N ILE A 189 9.39 -4.32 0.26
CA ILE A 189 8.91 -5.70 0.47
C ILE A 189 9.03 -6.50 -0.84
N ALA A 190 8.58 -5.95 -1.97
CA ALA A 190 8.65 -6.61 -3.26
C ALA A 190 10.10 -6.98 -3.64
N VAL A 191 11.05 -6.05 -3.47
CA VAL A 191 12.48 -6.30 -3.74
C VAL A 191 13.07 -7.31 -2.75
N SER A 192 12.64 -7.29 -1.48
CA SER A 192 13.09 -8.27 -0.48
C SER A 192 12.62 -9.70 -0.80
N VAL A 193 11.45 -9.83 -1.44
CA VAL A 193 10.89 -11.13 -1.89
C VAL A 193 11.50 -11.56 -3.23
N PHE A 194 11.63 -10.62 -4.15
CA PHE A 194 12.17 -10.87 -5.49
C PHE A 194 13.14 -9.75 -5.90
N PRO A 195 14.45 -9.91 -5.66
CA PRO A 195 15.45 -8.85 -5.87
C PRO A 195 15.46 -8.25 -7.28
N ALA A 196 15.16 -9.04 -8.31
CA ALA A 196 15.10 -8.56 -9.69
C ALA A 196 13.93 -7.57 -9.94
N ALA A 197 12.97 -7.44 -9.03
CA ALA A 197 11.93 -6.42 -9.12
C ALA A 197 12.52 -5.00 -9.12
N ARG A 198 13.69 -4.81 -8.50
CA ARG A 198 14.39 -3.52 -8.45
C ARG A 198 14.60 -2.89 -9.82
N ASP A 199 14.86 -3.70 -10.86
CA ASP A 199 15.16 -3.23 -12.20
C ASP A 199 13.94 -2.58 -12.90
N PHE A 200 12.75 -2.77 -12.32
CA PHE A 200 11.48 -2.23 -12.82
C PHE A 200 10.87 -1.17 -11.88
N ILE A 201 11.63 -0.71 -10.88
CA ILE A 201 11.14 0.28 -9.90
C ILE A 201 11.88 1.60 -10.13
N ILE A 202 11.11 2.68 -10.29
CA ILE A 202 11.63 4.03 -10.48
C ILE A 202 11.21 4.90 -9.28
N ALA A 203 12.17 5.47 -8.57
CA ALA A 203 11.87 6.44 -7.52
C ALA A 203 11.46 7.78 -8.15
N SER A 204 10.34 8.37 -7.71
CA SER A 204 9.85 9.66 -8.22
C SER A 204 10.58 10.84 -7.58
N HIS A 205 10.84 10.77 -6.29
CA HIS A 205 11.45 11.85 -5.50
C HIS A 205 12.05 11.29 -4.21
N GLN A 206 12.80 12.12 -3.52
CA GLN A 206 13.26 11.82 -2.17
C GLN A 206 12.23 12.35 -1.16
N GLY A 207 11.67 11.46 -0.33
CA GLY A 207 10.80 11.85 0.77
C GLY A 207 11.53 12.71 1.81
N LYS A 208 10.78 13.51 2.56
CA LYS A 208 11.32 14.33 3.65
C LYS A 208 11.32 13.64 5.00
N GLU A 209 10.70 12.46 5.11
CA GLU A 209 10.56 11.65 6.31
C GLU A 209 11.28 10.31 6.17
#